data_228409c714ba87ac0fa3b292d1c2d7c1
#
_entry.id   228409c714ba87ac0fa3b292d1c2d7c1
#
_cell.length_a   1.000
_cell.length_b   1.000
_cell.length_c   1.000
_cell.angle_alpha   90.00
_cell.angle_beta   90.00
_cell.angle_gamma   90.00
#
_symmetry.space_group_name_H-M   'P 1'
#
loop_
_entity.id
_entity.type
_entity.pdbx_description
1 polymer ?
#
loop_
_entity_poly.entity_id
_entity_poly.type
_entity_poly.pdbx_seq_one_letter_code
_entity_poly.pdbx_strand_id
1 'polypeptide(L)' 'MTVFILFQTDIHRTRASRVFFGVFTSEAKAIDHAKENGLYTYDAEVEIFECEIDKFGEV' A
#
# COMPACT_ATOMS: atom_id res chain seq x y z
N MET A 1 -2.22 15.40 -9.12
CA MET A 1 -1.03 14.65 -8.66
C MET A 1 -1.45 13.28 -8.18
N THR A 2 -0.81 12.25 -8.67
CA THR A 2 -1.10 10.88 -8.27
C THR A 2 -0.16 10.44 -7.15
N VAL A 3 -0.70 9.75 -6.16
CA VAL A 3 0.09 9.15 -5.08
C VAL A 3 -0.20 7.67 -4.98
N PHE A 4 0.66 6.96 -4.29
CA PHE A 4 0.60 5.50 -4.12
C PHE A 4 0.57 5.20 -2.63
N ILE A 5 -0.50 4.59 -2.17
CA ILE A 5 -0.75 4.32 -0.75
C ILE A 5 -0.38 2.87 -0.47
N LEU A 6 0.52 2.67 0.49
CA LEU A 6 1.06 1.36 0.83
C LEU A 6 0.34 0.77 2.05
N PHE A 7 -0.18 -0.44 1.88
CA PHE A 7 -0.80 -1.23 2.95
C PHE A 7 -0.20 -2.63 2.99
N GLN A 8 -0.27 -3.24 4.15
CA GLN A 8 -0.06 -4.67 4.30
C GLN A 8 -1.36 -5.29 4.82
N THR A 9 -1.74 -6.43 4.26
CA THR A 9 -2.96 -7.15 4.62
C THR A 9 -2.63 -8.61 4.94
N ASP A 10 -3.65 -9.37 5.35
CA ASP A 10 -3.53 -10.83 5.42
C ASP A 10 -3.52 -11.44 4.01
N ILE A 11 -3.35 -12.76 3.91
CA ILE A 11 -3.28 -13.44 2.60
C ILE A 11 -4.60 -13.36 1.82
N HIS A 12 -5.71 -13.03 2.49
CA HIS A 12 -7.02 -12.90 1.89
C HIS A 12 -7.35 -11.48 1.45
N ARG A 13 -6.44 -10.53 1.70
CA ARG A 13 -6.58 -9.11 1.35
C ARG A 13 -7.86 -8.49 1.90
N THR A 14 -8.20 -8.82 3.14
CA THR A 14 -9.41 -8.25 3.77
C THR A 14 -9.17 -6.81 4.17
N ARG A 15 -10.21 -5.97 4.08
CA ARG A 15 -10.12 -4.57 4.50
C ARG A 15 -9.79 -4.43 5.97
N ALA A 16 -10.35 -5.30 6.80
CA ALA A 16 -10.13 -5.25 8.24
C ALA A 16 -8.68 -5.52 8.64
N SER A 17 -7.92 -6.23 7.78
CA SER A 17 -6.53 -6.55 8.04
C SER A 17 -5.53 -5.49 7.55
N ARG A 18 -6.00 -4.46 6.85
CA ARG A 18 -5.12 -3.43 6.28
C ARG A 18 -4.39 -2.64 7.36
N VAL A 19 -3.08 -2.60 7.21
CA VAL A 19 -2.23 -1.73 8.03
C VAL A 19 -1.60 -0.70 7.10
N PHE A 20 -1.78 0.56 7.39
CA PHE A 20 -1.27 1.67 6.58
C PHE A 20 0.21 1.87 6.88
N PHE A 21 1.03 1.96 5.82
CA PHE A 21 2.47 2.14 5.95
C PHE A 21 3.03 3.40 5.28
N GLY A 22 2.24 4.10 4.51
CA GLY A 22 2.72 5.37 3.96
C GLY A 22 2.13 5.73 2.62
N VAL A 23 2.49 6.93 2.16
CA VAL A 23 2.08 7.50 0.88
C VAL A 23 3.33 7.91 0.11
N PHE A 24 3.42 7.52 -1.16
CA PHE A 24 4.61 7.74 -1.98
C PHE A 24 4.23 8.37 -3.30
N THR A 25 5.20 9.03 -3.94
CA THR A 25 4.97 9.71 -5.22
C THR A 25 5.12 8.77 -6.42
N SER A 26 5.62 7.55 -6.22
CA SER A 26 5.71 6.55 -7.28
C SER A 26 5.49 5.16 -6.71
N GLU A 27 5.03 4.24 -7.57
CA GLU A 27 4.87 2.84 -7.21
C GLU A 27 6.20 2.20 -6.84
N ALA A 28 7.26 2.54 -7.58
CA ALA A 28 8.60 2.02 -7.30
C ALA A 28 9.06 2.37 -5.89
N LYS A 29 8.82 3.60 -5.44
CA LYS A 29 9.17 4.03 -4.08
C LYS A 29 8.39 3.25 -3.03
N ALA A 30 7.09 3.02 -3.27
CA ALA A 30 6.26 2.24 -2.35
C ALA A 30 6.78 0.82 -2.22
N ILE A 31 7.11 0.18 -3.35
CA ILE A 31 7.66 -1.17 -3.39
C ILE A 31 9.00 -1.23 -2.65
N ASP A 32 9.89 -0.28 -2.91
CA ASP A 32 11.21 -0.25 -2.27
C ASP A 32 11.10 -0.13 -0.75
N HIS A 33 10.22 0.74 -0.27
CA HIS A 33 9.98 0.90 1.17
C HIS A 33 9.37 -0.36 1.78
N ALA A 34 8.46 -1.02 1.07
CA ALA A 34 7.89 -2.29 1.52
C ALA A 34 8.97 -3.36 1.67
N LYS A 35 9.89 -3.46 0.70
CA LYS A 35 11.00 -4.41 0.76
C LYS A 35 11.96 -4.08 1.89
N GLU A 36 12.35 -2.82 2.04
CA GLU A 36 13.27 -2.37 3.10
C GLU A 36 12.73 -2.68 4.50
N ASN A 37 11.41 -2.64 4.67
CA ASN A 37 10.76 -2.85 5.96
C ASN A 37 10.23 -4.26 6.14
N GLY A 38 10.54 -5.17 5.23
CA GLY A 38 10.20 -6.58 5.36
C GLY A 38 8.71 -6.89 5.28
N LEU A 39 7.95 -6.11 4.50
CA LEU A 39 6.50 -6.32 4.39
C LEU A 39 6.12 -7.51 3.51
N TYR A 40 7.02 -7.96 2.65
CA TYR A 40 6.78 -9.11 1.78
C TYR A 40 7.06 -10.40 2.54
N THR A 41 6.03 -10.98 3.13
CA THR A 41 6.11 -12.23 3.88
C THR A 41 5.15 -13.26 3.28
N TYR A 42 5.36 -14.55 3.59
CA TYR A 42 4.55 -15.61 3.03
C TYR A 42 3.11 -15.64 3.59
N ASP A 43 2.88 -15.02 4.74
CA ASP A 43 1.58 -15.00 5.40
C ASP A 43 0.87 -13.64 5.32
N ALA A 44 1.36 -12.75 4.45
CA ALA A 44 0.78 -11.43 4.28
C ALA A 44 0.87 -10.99 2.81
N GLU A 45 0.05 -10.01 2.46
CA GLU A 45 0.06 -9.42 1.13
C GLU A 45 0.34 -7.93 1.22
N VAL A 46 1.07 -7.41 0.24
CA VAL A 46 1.31 -5.99 0.10
C VAL A 46 0.34 -5.44 -0.93
N GLU A 47 -0.40 -4.38 -0.57
CA GLU A 47 -1.30 -3.70 -1.48
C GLU A 47 -0.84 -2.26 -1.68
N ILE A 48 -0.82 -1.80 -2.93
CA ILE A 48 -0.48 -0.43 -3.29
C ILE A 48 -1.63 0.14 -4.10
N PHE A 49 -2.27 1.19 -3.59
CA PHE A 49 -3.39 1.83 -4.25
C PHE A 49 -2.96 3.15 -4.87
N GLU A 50 -3.21 3.29 -6.16
CA GLU A 50 -3.02 4.54 -6.87
C GLU A 50 -4.20 5.46 -6.58
N CYS A 51 -3.92 6.71 -6.20
CA CYS A 51 -4.95 7.66 -5.81
C CYS A 51 -4.58 9.06 -6.25
N GLU A 52 -5.57 9.81 -6.75
CA GLU A 52 -5.40 11.22 -7.06
C GLU A 52 -5.55 12.06 -5.80
N ILE A 53 -4.67 13.06 -5.62
CA ILE A 53 -4.77 14.01 -4.53
C ILE A 53 -5.97 14.94 -4.80
N ASP A 54 -6.69 15.28 -3.74
CA ASP A 54 -7.84 16.20 -3.77
C ASP A 54 -9.02 15.66 -4.57
N LYS A 55 -9.07 14.36 -4.80
CA LYS A 55 -10.20 13.73 -5.47
C LYS A 55 -11.04 12.97 -4.44
N PHE A 56 -12.33 13.26 -4.40
CA PHE A 56 -13.26 12.56 -3.52
C PHE A 56 -13.58 11.17 -4.10
N GLY A 57 -13.46 10.14 -3.27
CA GLY A 57 -13.75 8.77 -3.69
C GLY A 57 -13.23 7.75 -2.68
N GLU A 58 -13.50 6.48 -2.97
CA GLU A 58 -13.01 5.37 -2.18
C GLU A 58 -11.68 4.87 -2.74
N VAL A 59 -10.84 4.41 -1.85
CA VAL A 59 -9.55 3.80 -2.18
C VAL A 59 -9.61 2.30 -1.91
#